data_af1e7be37bc0d26f0913438f36356d9a
#
_entry.id   af1e7be37bc0d26f0913438f36356d9a
#
_cell.length_a   1.000
_cell.length_b   1.000
_cell.length_c   1.000
_cell.angle_alpha   90.00
_cell.angle_beta   90.00
_cell.angle_gamma   90.00
#
_symmetry.space_group_name_H-M   'P 1'
#
loop_
_entity.id
_entity.type
_entity.pdbx_description
1 polymer ?
#
loop_
_entity_poly.entity_id
_entity_poly.type
_entity_poly.pdbx_seq_one_letter_code
_entity_poly.pdbx_strand_id
1 'polypeptide(L)'
;MNDEKNLAWPVYLVLLAVVSFQIFYGIGGLALLDPDEPVYAETAKEMIRFGDYLSPRIYNEFWYDKPPIFYWLVAASFKLFGGFSELAARLPAALMAIGSILMTALAAARLFGARTGFWSGIVMGTSIILMYMGKASVTDSTLLFFMTAALFSFIHRQYWLMYLACGLAVMTKGPIGVVFPAGIVFFYLLATRQLEQLFRIHILRGLLLVVIVGLPWYLYMYEVHGMAFIYEFIGFHNVSRFTAPLHPVRAHWWFYLPVVILGFFPWTGLLIQSVKNAFRHSFGEEAQQLAFFQVWWIFVLIFFSIAQTKQVSYMLLLTPALATIIGWNLARMLD
;
A
#
# COMPACT_ATOMS: atom_id res chain seq x y z
N MET A 1 22.10 -10.55 26.77
CA MET A 1 20.93 -9.77 26.25
C MET A 1 21.15 -9.15 24.86
N ASN A 2 22.22 -9.51 24.13
CA ASN A 2 22.52 -8.96 22.80
C ASN A 2 22.33 -9.94 21.63
N ASP A 3 22.09 -11.22 21.86
CA ASP A 3 21.96 -12.21 20.79
C ASP A 3 20.57 -12.30 20.15
N GLU A 4 19.54 -11.83 20.82
CA GLU A 4 18.15 -11.90 20.29
C GLU A 4 17.85 -10.87 19.17
N LYS A 5 18.66 -9.80 19.04
CA LYS A 5 18.46 -8.78 18.00
C LYS A 5 18.89 -9.21 16.60
N ASN A 6 19.69 -10.25 16.50
CA ASN A 6 20.22 -10.75 15.23
C ASN A 6 19.64 -12.11 14.88
N LEU A 7 18.38 -12.16 14.43
CA LEU A 7 17.97 -13.31 13.65
C LEU A 7 18.89 -13.34 12.42
N ALA A 8 19.64 -14.45 12.26
CA ALA A 8 20.62 -14.52 11.21
C ALA A 8 19.95 -14.24 9.83
N TRP A 9 20.59 -13.45 8.98
CA TRP A 9 20.14 -13.13 7.62
C TRP A 9 19.53 -14.31 6.83
N PRO A 10 19.94 -15.60 7.04
CA PRO A 10 19.30 -16.74 6.39
C PRO A 10 17.79 -16.83 6.62
N VAL A 11 17.29 -16.42 7.78
CA VAL A 11 15.84 -16.50 8.09
C VAL A 11 15.04 -15.55 7.21
N TYR A 12 15.59 -14.37 6.89
CA TYR A 12 14.96 -13.44 5.97
C TYR A 12 15.05 -13.92 4.51
N LEU A 13 16.07 -14.70 4.15
CA LEU A 13 16.11 -15.38 2.85
C LEU A 13 15.04 -16.47 2.74
N VAL A 14 14.80 -17.22 3.82
CA VAL A 14 13.70 -18.20 3.86
C VAL A 14 12.36 -17.47 3.72
N LEU A 15 12.16 -16.38 4.45
CA LEU A 15 10.95 -15.55 4.30
C LEU A 15 10.79 -15.08 2.86
N LEU A 16 11.83 -14.51 2.26
CA LEU A 16 11.82 -14.07 0.86
C LEU A 16 11.48 -15.22 -0.10
N ALA A 17 12.09 -16.39 0.08
CA ALA A 17 11.85 -17.55 -0.76
C ALA A 17 10.38 -18.03 -0.64
N VAL A 18 9.85 -18.15 0.57
CA VAL A 18 8.47 -18.59 0.82
C VAL A 18 7.47 -17.62 0.21
N VAL A 19 7.64 -16.32 0.48
CA VAL A 19 6.73 -15.28 -0.01
C VAL A 19 6.81 -15.14 -1.53
N SER A 20 8.03 -15.20 -2.10
CA SER A 20 8.21 -15.15 -3.55
C SER A 20 7.58 -16.37 -4.23
N PHE A 21 7.83 -17.57 -3.72
CA PHE A 21 7.20 -18.78 -4.23
C PHE A 21 5.68 -18.66 -4.23
N GLN A 22 5.10 -18.23 -3.13
CA GLN A 22 3.67 -18.10 -2.97
C GLN A 22 3.06 -17.07 -3.95
N ILE A 23 3.70 -15.91 -4.12
CA ILE A 23 3.20 -14.85 -5.02
C ILE A 23 3.42 -15.24 -6.48
N PHE A 24 4.58 -15.82 -6.84
CA PHE A 24 4.85 -16.20 -8.23
C PHE A 24 4.19 -17.51 -8.67
N TYR A 25 3.80 -18.37 -7.73
CA TYR A 25 3.12 -19.62 -8.07
C TYR A 25 1.81 -19.36 -8.83
N GLY A 26 1.77 -19.79 -10.09
CA GLY A 26 0.59 -19.67 -10.96
C GLY A 26 0.25 -18.26 -11.44
N ILE A 27 1.13 -17.26 -11.27
CA ILE A 27 0.85 -15.85 -11.57
C ILE A 27 0.51 -15.60 -13.04
N GLY A 28 1.06 -16.36 -13.99
CA GLY A 28 0.77 -16.27 -15.43
C GLY A 28 -0.17 -17.32 -15.96
N GLY A 29 -0.72 -18.18 -15.08
CA GLY A 29 -1.50 -19.36 -15.51
C GLY A 29 -2.98 -19.11 -15.79
N LEU A 30 -3.51 -17.95 -15.38
CA LEU A 30 -4.91 -17.57 -15.57
C LEU A 30 -4.97 -16.26 -16.38
N ALA A 31 -6.00 -16.14 -17.23
CA ALA A 31 -6.31 -14.89 -17.92
C ALA A 31 -6.44 -13.72 -16.93
N LEU A 32 -6.25 -12.50 -17.42
CA LEU A 32 -6.46 -11.29 -16.61
C LEU A 32 -7.92 -11.21 -16.16
N LEU A 33 -8.14 -10.89 -14.89
CA LEU A 33 -9.47 -10.88 -14.29
C LEU A 33 -10.18 -9.55 -14.54
N ASP A 34 -11.36 -9.64 -15.17
CA ASP A 34 -12.25 -8.48 -15.40
C ASP A 34 -12.81 -7.92 -14.07
N PRO A 35 -13.09 -6.59 -14.05
CA PRO A 35 -12.79 -5.59 -15.07
C PRO A 35 -11.42 -4.95 -14.92
N ASP A 36 -10.76 -5.08 -13.79
CA ASP A 36 -9.64 -4.21 -13.40
C ASP A 36 -8.33 -4.56 -14.12
N GLU A 37 -7.89 -5.83 -14.11
CA GLU A 37 -6.56 -6.18 -14.66
C GLU A 37 -6.41 -5.88 -16.16
N PRO A 38 -7.41 -6.21 -17.03
CA PRO A 38 -7.33 -5.87 -18.45
C PRO A 38 -7.19 -4.38 -18.71
N VAL A 39 -7.86 -3.52 -17.93
CA VAL A 39 -7.77 -2.07 -18.05
C VAL A 39 -6.32 -1.57 -17.88
N TYR A 40 -5.63 -2.03 -16.83
CA TYR A 40 -4.25 -1.62 -16.58
C TYR A 40 -3.28 -2.19 -17.63
N ALA A 41 -3.47 -3.44 -18.02
CA ALA A 41 -2.63 -4.10 -19.03
C ALA A 41 -2.80 -3.47 -20.42
N GLU A 42 -4.04 -3.23 -20.85
CA GLU A 42 -4.32 -2.61 -22.16
C GLU A 42 -3.81 -1.17 -22.20
N THR A 43 -4.01 -0.37 -21.14
CA THR A 43 -3.46 0.98 -21.06
C THR A 43 -1.94 0.97 -21.22
N ALA A 44 -1.23 0.08 -20.55
CA ALA A 44 0.22 -0.03 -20.67
C ALA A 44 0.67 -0.50 -22.07
N LYS A 45 -0.08 -1.40 -22.70
CA LYS A 45 0.14 -1.85 -24.08
C LYS A 45 -0.06 -0.70 -25.08
N GLU A 46 -1.10 0.10 -24.89
CA GLU A 46 -1.33 1.27 -25.76
C GLU A 46 -0.25 2.35 -25.60
N MET A 47 0.28 2.56 -24.39
CA MET A 47 1.45 3.43 -24.20
C MET A 47 2.63 3.00 -25.07
N ILE A 48 2.89 1.69 -25.17
CA ILE A 48 3.94 1.15 -26.04
C ILE A 48 3.58 1.33 -27.52
N ARG A 49 2.32 1.01 -27.87
CA ARG A 49 1.83 1.06 -29.27
C ARG A 49 1.88 2.47 -29.86
N PHE A 50 1.48 3.47 -29.08
CA PHE A 50 1.46 4.87 -29.53
C PHE A 50 2.77 5.62 -29.24
N GLY A 51 3.70 5.05 -28.47
CA GLY A 51 4.90 5.74 -28.00
C GLY A 51 4.62 6.91 -27.05
N ASP A 52 3.39 6.99 -26.51
CA ASP A 52 2.93 8.05 -25.61
C ASP A 52 2.80 7.48 -24.18
N TYR A 53 3.75 7.82 -23.32
CA TYR A 53 3.81 7.35 -21.94
C TYR A 53 3.20 8.34 -20.93
N LEU A 54 2.75 9.48 -21.39
CA LEU A 54 2.22 10.53 -20.50
C LEU A 54 0.69 10.61 -20.53
N SER A 55 0.06 10.36 -21.70
CA SER A 55 -1.40 10.38 -21.86
C SER A 55 -1.95 8.95 -21.92
N PRO A 56 -2.43 8.38 -20.81
CA PRO A 56 -2.99 7.04 -20.81
C PRO A 56 -4.17 6.90 -21.76
N ARG A 57 -4.30 5.72 -22.41
CA ARG A 57 -5.38 5.39 -23.33
C ARG A 57 -5.87 3.96 -23.11
N ILE A 58 -7.12 3.73 -23.46
CA ILE A 58 -7.73 2.40 -23.56
C ILE A 58 -8.63 2.35 -24.78
N TYR A 59 -8.46 1.36 -25.66
CA TYR A 59 -9.20 1.23 -26.92
C TYR A 59 -9.11 2.49 -27.82
N ASN A 60 -7.91 3.08 -27.89
CA ASN A 60 -7.56 4.34 -28.60
C ASN A 60 -8.15 5.62 -27.99
N GLU A 61 -8.99 5.55 -26.93
CA GLU A 61 -9.56 6.72 -26.26
C GLU A 61 -8.72 7.11 -25.04
N PHE A 62 -8.63 8.41 -24.74
CA PHE A 62 -7.93 8.87 -23.54
C PHE A 62 -8.60 8.39 -22.27
N TRP A 63 -7.78 7.95 -21.30
CA TRP A 63 -8.23 7.33 -20.06
C TRP A 63 -7.63 8.00 -18.84
N TYR A 64 -8.46 8.69 -18.05
CA TYR A 64 -8.00 9.56 -16.96
C TYR A 64 -8.20 8.97 -15.56
N ASP A 65 -8.27 7.64 -15.44
CA ASP A 65 -8.58 6.99 -14.15
C ASP A 65 -7.42 7.07 -13.14
N LYS A 66 -6.19 6.80 -13.57
CA LYS A 66 -5.02 6.74 -12.67
C LYS A 66 -3.79 7.44 -13.23
N PRO A 67 -2.92 7.95 -12.32
CA PRO A 67 -1.59 8.45 -12.68
C PRO A 67 -0.69 7.33 -13.23
N PRO A 68 0.43 7.66 -13.91
CA PRO A 68 1.08 6.76 -14.86
C PRO A 68 2.05 5.74 -14.26
N ILE A 69 2.49 5.85 -13.00
CA ILE A 69 3.58 4.99 -12.48
C ILE A 69 3.30 3.51 -12.68
N PHE A 70 2.08 3.05 -12.37
CA PHE A 70 1.79 1.62 -12.52
C PHE A 70 1.77 1.20 -14.00
N TYR A 71 1.22 2.03 -14.89
CA TYR A 71 1.28 1.77 -16.33
C TYR A 71 2.71 1.72 -16.84
N TRP A 72 3.60 2.62 -16.37
CA TRP A 72 5.01 2.59 -16.74
C TRP A 72 5.71 1.31 -16.30
N LEU A 73 5.42 0.83 -15.09
CA LEU A 73 5.97 -0.43 -14.58
C LEU A 73 5.50 -1.62 -15.42
N VAL A 74 4.22 -1.68 -15.79
CA VAL A 74 3.67 -2.73 -16.65
C VAL A 74 4.24 -2.63 -18.07
N ALA A 75 4.33 -1.44 -18.64
CA ALA A 75 4.93 -1.22 -19.95
C ALA A 75 6.42 -1.62 -19.98
N ALA A 76 7.17 -1.29 -18.93
CA ALA A 76 8.56 -1.73 -18.79
C ALA A 76 8.67 -3.27 -18.69
N SER A 77 7.75 -3.91 -17.95
CA SER A 77 7.67 -5.37 -17.87
C SER A 77 7.37 -5.99 -19.25
N PHE A 78 6.41 -5.47 -19.99
CA PHE A 78 6.11 -5.94 -21.34
C PHE A 78 7.31 -5.85 -22.28
N LYS A 79 8.06 -4.74 -22.22
CA LYS A 79 9.30 -4.58 -23.01
C LYS A 79 10.38 -5.57 -22.57
N LEU A 80 10.54 -5.80 -21.27
CA LEU A 80 11.54 -6.72 -20.74
C LEU A 80 11.29 -8.17 -21.19
N PHE A 81 10.02 -8.60 -21.22
CA PHE A 81 9.64 -9.95 -21.65
C PHE A 81 9.41 -10.08 -23.16
N GLY A 82 9.51 -8.97 -23.91
CA GLY A 82 9.34 -8.96 -25.35
C GLY A 82 7.94 -9.28 -25.83
N GLY A 83 6.91 -9.13 -24.98
CA GLY A 83 5.52 -9.43 -25.33
C GLY A 83 4.51 -9.10 -24.23
N PHE A 84 3.23 -9.17 -24.64
CA PHE A 84 2.08 -8.92 -23.77
C PHE A 84 1.56 -10.24 -23.20
N SER A 85 1.95 -10.57 -21.99
CA SER A 85 1.50 -11.78 -21.30
C SER A 85 0.96 -11.44 -19.92
N GLU A 86 0.13 -12.32 -19.37
CA GLU A 86 -0.44 -12.20 -18.04
C GLU A 86 0.65 -12.14 -16.96
N LEU A 87 1.72 -12.93 -17.12
CA LEU A 87 2.89 -12.89 -16.24
C LEU A 87 3.52 -11.49 -16.24
N ALA A 88 3.78 -10.95 -17.44
CA ALA A 88 4.43 -9.65 -17.56
C ALA A 88 3.54 -8.51 -17.04
N ALA A 89 2.22 -8.62 -17.18
CA ALA A 89 1.27 -7.65 -16.65
C ALA A 89 1.24 -7.64 -15.10
N ARG A 90 1.34 -8.82 -14.46
CA ARG A 90 1.24 -8.98 -13.01
C ARG A 90 2.55 -8.81 -12.26
N LEU A 91 3.68 -8.99 -12.95
CA LEU A 91 5.01 -8.93 -12.35
C LEU A 91 5.27 -7.66 -11.53
N PRO A 92 4.94 -6.44 -12.00
CA PRO A 92 5.17 -5.22 -11.22
C PRO A 92 4.42 -5.22 -9.87
N ALA A 93 3.15 -5.61 -9.86
CA ALA A 93 2.37 -5.70 -8.63
C ALA A 93 2.94 -6.74 -7.67
N ALA A 94 3.39 -7.90 -8.19
CA ALA A 94 4.02 -8.96 -7.42
C ALA A 94 5.32 -8.49 -6.73
N LEU A 95 6.19 -7.80 -7.46
CA LEU A 95 7.43 -7.25 -6.92
C LEU A 95 7.18 -6.20 -5.84
N MET A 96 6.18 -5.32 -6.05
CA MET A 96 5.78 -4.30 -5.07
C MET A 96 5.18 -4.93 -3.80
N ALA A 97 4.39 -6.00 -3.95
CA ALA A 97 3.87 -6.75 -2.82
C ALA A 97 4.99 -7.41 -2.00
N ILE A 98 5.92 -8.10 -2.64
CA ILE A 98 7.10 -8.71 -1.99
C ILE A 98 7.92 -7.63 -1.29
N GLY A 99 8.19 -6.51 -1.96
CA GLY A 99 8.89 -5.38 -1.36
C GLY A 99 8.21 -4.82 -0.12
N SER A 100 6.86 -4.74 -0.13
CA SER A 100 6.06 -4.31 1.04
C SER A 100 6.18 -5.28 2.21
N ILE A 101 6.16 -6.59 1.95
CA ILE A 101 6.33 -7.62 2.98
C ILE A 101 7.71 -7.52 3.60
N LEU A 102 8.76 -7.46 2.78
CA LEU A 102 10.13 -7.35 3.27
C LEU A 102 10.36 -6.07 4.07
N MET A 103 9.85 -4.94 3.59
CA MET A 103 9.90 -3.67 4.30
C MET A 103 9.22 -3.76 5.66
N THR A 104 8.03 -4.37 5.72
CA THR A 104 7.28 -4.58 6.96
C THR A 104 8.07 -5.47 7.93
N ALA A 105 8.62 -6.59 7.44
CA ALA A 105 9.44 -7.49 8.25
C ALA A 105 10.69 -6.79 8.81
N LEU A 106 11.42 -6.06 7.98
CA LEU A 106 12.64 -5.35 8.40
C LEU A 106 12.35 -4.20 9.36
N ALA A 107 11.28 -3.44 9.12
CA ALA A 107 10.90 -2.35 10.02
C ALA A 107 10.40 -2.88 11.37
N ALA A 108 9.57 -3.91 11.37
CA ALA A 108 9.13 -4.57 12.60
C ALA A 108 10.30 -5.19 13.39
N ALA A 109 11.30 -5.75 12.68
CA ALA A 109 12.51 -6.28 13.31
C ALA A 109 13.33 -5.19 14.00
N ARG A 110 13.45 -4.02 13.39
CA ARG A 110 14.20 -2.88 13.99
C ARG A 110 13.50 -2.32 15.23
N LEU A 111 12.15 -2.34 15.24
CA LEU A 111 11.36 -1.79 16.33
C LEU A 111 11.21 -2.79 17.50
N PHE A 112 10.88 -4.04 17.20
CA PHE A 112 10.44 -5.03 18.20
C PHE A 112 11.33 -6.27 18.29
N GLY A 113 12.39 -6.34 17.49
CA GLY A 113 13.30 -7.49 17.42
C GLY A 113 13.02 -8.44 16.24
N ALA A 114 14.01 -9.26 15.93
CA ALA A 114 14.06 -10.05 14.72
C ALA A 114 12.94 -11.11 14.60
N ARG A 115 12.51 -11.71 15.72
CA ARG A 115 11.39 -12.66 15.75
C ARG A 115 10.09 -11.98 15.35
N THR A 116 9.81 -10.77 15.88
CA THR A 116 8.64 -9.98 15.47
C THR A 116 8.68 -9.66 13.98
N GLY A 117 9.85 -9.26 13.46
CA GLY A 117 10.02 -9.00 12.04
C GLY A 117 9.70 -10.20 11.17
N PHE A 118 10.23 -11.36 11.52
CA PHE A 118 9.96 -12.62 10.80
C PHE A 118 8.47 -12.95 10.78
N TRP A 119 7.83 -12.97 11.95
CA TRP A 119 6.40 -13.27 12.04
C TRP A 119 5.53 -12.24 11.33
N SER A 120 5.89 -10.96 11.39
CA SER A 120 5.18 -9.91 10.65
C SER A 120 5.23 -10.15 9.13
N GLY A 121 6.39 -10.55 8.61
CA GLY A 121 6.55 -10.91 7.21
C GLY A 121 5.73 -12.15 6.81
N ILE A 122 5.76 -13.20 7.63
CA ILE A 122 4.94 -14.42 7.41
C ILE A 122 3.45 -14.09 7.44
N VAL A 123 2.98 -13.39 8.47
CA VAL A 123 1.56 -13.01 8.61
C VAL A 123 1.10 -12.20 7.42
N MET A 124 1.87 -11.17 7.02
CA MET A 124 1.52 -10.34 5.90
C MET A 124 1.51 -11.14 4.59
N GLY A 125 2.59 -11.90 4.32
CA GLY A 125 2.75 -12.65 3.07
C GLY A 125 1.76 -13.78 2.88
N THR A 126 1.28 -14.40 3.97
CA THR A 126 0.33 -15.52 3.93
C THR A 126 -1.12 -15.13 4.20
N SER A 127 -1.42 -13.83 4.41
CA SER A 127 -2.81 -13.36 4.49
C SER A 127 -3.49 -13.40 3.11
N ILE A 128 -4.73 -13.88 3.05
CA ILE A 128 -5.46 -14.04 1.78
C ILE A 128 -5.54 -12.74 1.00
N ILE A 129 -5.77 -11.62 1.67
CA ILE A 129 -5.92 -10.33 1.00
C ILE A 129 -4.65 -9.95 0.22
N LEU A 130 -3.47 -10.15 0.80
CA LEU A 130 -2.21 -9.85 0.12
C LEU A 130 -1.86 -10.91 -0.93
N MET A 131 -2.15 -12.20 -0.65
CA MET A 131 -1.97 -13.27 -1.62
C MET A 131 -2.73 -13.02 -2.92
N TYR A 132 -3.97 -12.55 -2.82
CA TYR A 132 -4.81 -12.23 -3.97
C TYR A 132 -4.34 -10.93 -4.65
N MET A 133 -4.23 -9.84 -3.89
CA MET A 133 -3.89 -8.53 -4.45
C MET A 133 -2.45 -8.43 -4.95
N GLY A 134 -1.52 -9.19 -4.36
CA GLY A 134 -0.13 -9.25 -4.81
C GLY A 134 0.04 -9.95 -6.16
N LYS A 135 -0.96 -10.73 -6.60
CA LYS A 135 -0.97 -11.38 -7.92
C LYS A 135 -1.79 -10.61 -8.96
N ALA A 136 -2.54 -9.60 -8.55
CA ALA A 136 -3.41 -8.85 -9.45
C ALA A 136 -2.66 -7.69 -10.11
N SER A 137 -2.82 -7.52 -11.42
CA SER A 137 -2.26 -6.40 -12.19
C SER A 137 -3.06 -5.12 -11.94
N VAL A 138 -2.94 -4.57 -10.72
CA VAL A 138 -3.63 -3.35 -10.28
C VAL A 138 -2.70 -2.44 -9.48
N THR A 139 -3.06 -1.16 -9.36
CA THR A 139 -2.25 -0.13 -8.67
C THR A 139 -2.05 -0.36 -7.17
N ASP A 140 -2.88 -1.20 -6.54
CA ASP A 140 -3.01 -1.28 -5.08
C ASP A 140 -1.72 -1.76 -4.40
N SER A 141 -1.04 -2.77 -4.96
CA SER A 141 0.25 -3.24 -4.43
C SER A 141 1.36 -2.20 -4.55
N THR A 142 1.35 -1.39 -5.62
CA THR A 142 2.30 -0.29 -5.81
C THR A 142 2.04 0.85 -4.84
N LEU A 143 0.77 1.19 -4.62
CA LEU A 143 0.38 2.16 -3.60
C LEU A 143 0.78 1.67 -2.20
N LEU A 144 0.50 0.41 -1.87
CA LEU A 144 0.90 -0.22 -0.61
C LEU A 144 2.41 -0.08 -0.38
N PHE A 145 3.22 -0.36 -1.40
CA PHE A 145 4.68 -0.27 -1.32
C PHE A 145 5.14 1.15 -0.96
N PHE A 146 4.68 2.16 -1.70
CA PHE A 146 5.09 3.54 -1.43
C PHE A 146 4.53 4.08 -0.12
N MET A 147 3.30 3.72 0.26
CA MET A 147 2.74 4.10 1.56
C MET A 147 3.49 3.44 2.72
N THR A 148 3.82 2.16 2.59
CA THR A 148 4.63 1.44 3.58
C THR A 148 6.01 2.09 3.72
N ALA A 149 6.66 2.43 2.59
CA ALA A 149 7.92 3.15 2.57
C ALA A 149 7.82 4.52 3.26
N ALA A 150 6.76 5.29 2.97
CA ALA A 150 6.56 6.59 3.59
C ALA A 150 6.39 6.49 5.11
N LEU A 151 5.54 5.59 5.58
CA LEU A 151 5.22 5.45 7.01
C LEU A 151 6.39 4.87 7.82
N PHE A 152 7.12 3.90 7.27
CA PHE A 152 8.33 3.41 7.94
C PHE A 152 9.48 4.41 7.88
N SER A 153 9.61 5.20 6.82
CA SER A 153 10.57 6.30 6.76
C SER A 153 10.28 7.36 7.82
N PHE A 154 9.00 7.65 8.10
CA PHE A 154 8.60 8.54 9.19
C PHE A 154 9.09 8.01 10.55
N ILE A 155 8.79 6.75 10.90
CA ILE A 155 9.13 6.19 12.21
C ILE A 155 10.65 6.05 12.40
N HIS A 156 11.39 5.86 11.30
CA HIS A 156 12.85 5.84 11.29
C HIS A 156 13.48 7.24 11.12
N ARG A 157 12.67 8.32 11.15
CA ARG A 157 13.11 9.72 11.03
C ARG A 157 13.84 10.05 9.72
N GLN A 158 13.55 9.30 8.66
CA GLN A 158 14.08 9.51 7.30
C GLN A 158 13.09 10.35 6.49
N TYR A 159 12.89 11.61 6.89
CA TYR A 159 11.78 12.43 6.40
C TYR A 159 11.82 12.72 4.90
N TRP A 160 13.00 12.86 4.31
CA TRP A 160 13.12 13.07 2.86
C TRP A 160 12.62 11.85 2.06
N LEU A 161 12.92 10.63 2.54
CA LEU A 161 12.38 9.38 1.94
C LEU A 161 10.87 9.28 2.12
N MET A 162 10.35 9.70 3.27
CA MET A 162 8.91 9.77 3.52
C MET A 162 8.22 10.63 2.44
N TYR A 163 8.70 11.84 2.19
CA TYR A 163 8.11 12.74 1.21
C TYR A 163 8.30 12.27 -0.23
N LEU A 164 9.47 11.70 -0.56
CA LEU A 164 9.70 11.07 -1.86
C LEU A 164 8.70 9.95 -2.12
N ALA A 165 8.52 9.06 -1.14
CA ALA A 165 7.57 7.95 -1.23
C ALA A 165 6.11 8.46 -1.33
N CYS A 166 5.74 9.54 -0.62
CA CYS A 166 4.45 10.20 -0.77
C CYS A 166 4.25 10.72 -2.21
N GLY A 167 5.25 11.39 -2.79
CA GLY A 167 5.19 11.88 -4.17
C GLY A 167 5.00 10.74 -5.19
N LEU A 168 5.71 9.63 -5.02
CA LEU A 168 5.54 8.42 -5.86
C LEU A 168 4.16 7.75 -5.63
N ALA A 169 3.65 7.76 -4.40
CA ALA A 169 2.30 7.28 -4.12
C ALA A 169 1.22 8.15 -4.77
N VAL A 170 1.40 9.49 -4.80
CA VAL A 170 0.54 10.44 -5.54
C VAL A 170 0.56 10.11 -7.03
N MET A 171 1.72 9.84 -7.61
CA MET A 171 1.88 9.41 -9.01
C MET A 171 1.38 7.99 -9.28
N THR A 172 0.98 7.24 -8.25
CA THR A 172 0.39 5.89 -8.39
C THR A 172 -1.14 5.92 -8.35
N LYS A 173 -1.74 6.66 -7.41
CA LYS A 173 -3.20 6.61 -7.19
C LYS A 173 -3.82 7.96 -6.81
N GLY A 174 -3.09 9.07 -7.00
CA GLY A 174 -3.59 10.41 -6.74
C GLY A 174 -3.43 10.88 -5.28
N PRO A 175 -4.26 11.82 -4.84
CA PRO A 175 -4.10 12.52 -3.55
C PRO A 175 -4.00 11.62 -2.32
N ILE A 176 -4.57 10.41 -2.39
CA ILE A 176 -4.52 9.41 -1.32
C ILE A 176 -3.08 9.09 -0.88
N GLY A 177 -2.12 9.20 -1.82
CA GLY A 177 -0.70 8.96 -1.58
C GLY A 177 -0.05 9.91 -0.56
N VAL A 178 -0.61 11.08 -0.34
CA VAL A 178 -0.16 12.05 0.68
C VAL A 178 -1.15 12.15 1.84
N VAL A 179 -2.45 12.07 1.57
CA VAL A 179 -3.51 12.20 2.59
C VAL A 179 -3.40 11.11 3.67
N PHE A 180 -3.12 9.87 3.28
CA PHE A 180 -3.03 8.76 4.24
C PHE A 180 -1.80 8.86 5.12
N PRO A 181 -0.56 8.96 4.60
CA PRO A 181 0.60 9.14 5.47
C PRO A 181 0.49 10.36 6.37
N ALA A 182 0.00 11.50 5.84
CA ALA A 182 -0.18 12.72 6.63
C ALA A 182 -1.22 12.53 7.75
N GLY A 183 -2.37 11.92 7.45
CA GLY A 183 -3.41 11.64 8.43
C GLY A 183 -2.94 10.67 9.51
N ILE A 184 -2.30 9.57 9.13
CA ILE A 184 -1.76 8.58 10.08
C ILE A 184 -0.71 9.21 10.99
N VAL A 185 0.24 9.96 10.43
CA VAL A 185 1.28 10.66 11.20
C VAL A 185 0.66 11.69 12.15
N PHE A 186 -0.27 12.50 11.65
CA PHE A 186 -0.95 13.51 12.47
C PHE A 186 -1.69 12.89 13.66
N PHE A 187 -2.54 11.89 13.42
CA PHE A 187 -3.29 11.25 14.49
C PHE A 187 -2.40 10.43 15.44
N TYR A 188 -1.30 9.87 14.95
CA TYR A 188 -0.31 9.23 15.81
C TYR A 188 0.35 10.25 16.76
N LEU A 189 0.82 11.38 16.23
CA LEU A 189 1.44 12.44 17.03
C LEU A 189 0.45 13.07 18.02
N LEU A 190 -0.82 13.18 17.63
CA LEU A 190 -1.89 13.63 18.51
C LEU A 190 -2.14 12.63 19.64
N ALA A 191 -2.28 11.35 19.33
CA ALA A 191 -2.52 10.28 20.31
C ALA A 191 -1.38 10.11 21.32
N THR A 192 -0.13 10.32 20.87
CA THR A 192 1.08 10.23 21.71
C THR A 192 1.46 11.56 22.36
N ARG A 193 0.68 12.64 22.13
CA ARG A 193 0.95 14.01 22.61
C ARG A 193 2.31 14.56 22.17
N GLN A 194 2.72 14.24 20.94
CA GLN A 194 4.03 14.60 20.39
C GLN A 194 3.91 15.55 19.18
N LEU A 195 2.91 16.42 19.16
CA LEU A 195 2.66 17.35 18.04
C LEU A 195 3.85 18.28 17.74
N GLU A 196 4.73 18.50 18.70
CA GLU A 196 5.99 19.26 18.49
C GLU A 196 6.86 18.63 17.38
N GLN A 197 6.77 17.33 17.15
CA GLN A 197 7.52 16.69 16.07
C GLN A 197 7.12 17.19 14.68
N LEU A 198 5.92 17.77 14.50
CA LEU A 198 5.52 18.40 13.24
C LEU A 198 6.48 19.50 12.79
N PHE A 199 7.11 20.21 13.72
CA PHE A 199 8.13 21.21 13.39
C PHE A 199 9.46 20.59 12.94
N ARG A 200 9.75 19.35 13.35
CA ARG A 200 11.00 18.63 13.03
C ARG A 200 10.95 17.89 11.71
N ILE A 201 9.77 17.58 11.20
CA ILE A 201 9.61 16.84 9.93
C ILE A 201 9.74 17.71 8.68
N HIS A 202 10.03 19.01 8.85
CA HIS A 202 10.28 19.97 7.77
C HIS A 202 9.18 20.01 6.69
N ILE A 203 7.92 20.16 7.11
CA ILE A 203 6.70 20.03 6.26
C ILE A 203 6.82 20.82 4.95
N LEU A 204 7.27 22.08 4.99
CA LEU A 204 7.35 22.92 3.77
C LEU A 204 8.34 22.35 2.74
N ARG A 205 9.53 21.90 3.20
CA ARG A 205 10.53 21.28 2.31
C ARG A 205 10.02 19.93 1.78
N GLY A 206 9.33 19.20 2.63
CA GLY A 206 8.74 17.93 2.26
C GLY A 206 7.61 18.08 1.24
N LEU A 207 6.68 19.03 1.43
CA LEU A 207 5.65 19.33 0.46
C LEU A 207 6.24 19.78 -0.88
N LEU A 208 7.31 20.57 -0.87
CA LEU A 208 8.01 20.92 -2.10
C LEU A 208 8.52 19.68 -2.84
N LEU A 209 9.09 18.70 -2.14
CA LEU A 209 9.52 17.44 -2.76
C LEU A 209 8.34 16.64 -3.33
N VAL A 210 7.22 16.54 -2.60
CA VAL A 210 5.99 15.90 -3.11
C VAL A 210 5.49 16.59 -4.37
N VAL A 211 5.50 17.92 -4.39
CA VAL A 211 5.10 18.74 -5.55
C VAL A 211 6.04 18.50 -6.74
N ILE A 212 7.37 18.54 -6.51
CA ILE A 212 8.35 18.30 -7.59
C ILE A 212 8.19 16.91 -8.20
N VAL A 213 7.91 15.89 -7.40
CA VAL A 213 7.76 14.50 -7.88
C VAL A 213 6.38 14.26 -8.47
N GLY A 214 5.32 14.73 -7.80
CA GLY A 214 3.94 14.40 -8.14
C GLY A 214 3.31 15.33 -9.18
N LEU A 215 3.48 16.64 -9.05
CA LEU A 215 2.72 17.63 -9.83
C LEU A 215 3.03 17.70 -11.33
N PRO A 216 4.27 17.46 -11.83
CA PRO A 216 4.59 17.68 -13.25
C PRO A 216 3.67 16.92 -14.21
N TRP A 217 3.32 15.67 -13.89
CA TRP A 217 2.42 14.90 -14.74
C TRP A 217 1.00 15.48 -14.75
N TYR A 218 0.49 15.95 -13.64
CA TYR A 218 -0.85 16.56 -13.57
C TYR A 218 -0.91 17.88 -14.33
N LEU A 219 0.16 18.69 -14.30
CA LEU A 219 0.26 19.91 -15.07
C LEU A 219 0.28 19.59 -16.57
N TYR A 220 1.08 18.61 -17.00
CA TYR A 220 1.11 18.14 -18.38
C TYR A 220 -0.29 17.68 -18.83
N MET A 221 -0.97 16.85 -18.04
CA MET A 221 -2.31 16.36 -18.38
C MET A 221 -3.33 17.48 -18.48
N TYR A 222 -3.24 18.49 -17.61
CA TYR A 222 -4.10 19.67 -17.67
C TYR A 222 -3.79 20.53 -18.93
N GLU A 223 -2.52 20.71 -19.25
CA GLU A 223 -2.10 21.51 -20.43
C GLU A 223 -2.55 20.84 -21.75
N VAL A 224 -2.44 19.53 -21.85
CA VAL A 224 -2.76 18.77 -23.07
C VAL A 224 -4.25 18.45 -23.19
N HIS A 225 -4.92 18.10 -22.10
CA HIS A 225 -6.30 17.60 -22.11
C HIS A 225 -7.31 18.56 -21.46
N GLY A 226 -6.85 19.66 -20.84
CA GLY A 226 -7.69 20.71 -20.29
C GLY A 226 -8.63 20.24 -19.19
N MET A 227 -9.83 20.84 -19.19
CA MET A 227 -10.85 20.57 -18.17
C MET A 227 -11.43 19.15 -18.23
N ALA A 228 -11.34 18.45 -19.38
CA ALA A 228 -11.81 17.06 -19.47
C ALA A 228 -11.07 16.16 -18.47
N PHE A 229 -9.74 16.29 -18.38
CA PHE A 229 -8.93 15.59 -17.40
C PHE A 229 -9.34 15.93 -15.96
N ILE A 230 -9.56 17.21 -15.66
CA ILE A 230 -9.94 17.65 -14.31
C ILE A 230 -11.31 17.08 -13.88
N TYR A 231 -12.31 17.18 -14.77
CA TYR A 231 -13.65 16.66 -14.45
C TYR A 231 -13.67 15.15 -14.25
N GLU A 232 -12.93 14.41 -15.06
CA GLU A 232 -12.93 12.96 -14.96
C GLU A 232 -12.02 12.48 -13.82
N PHE A 233 -10.76 12.95 -13.76
CA PHE A 233 -9.83 12.49 -12.74
C PHE A 233 -10.20 12.98 -11.33
N ILE A 234 -10.39 14.28 -11.13
CA ILE A 234 -10.71 14.85 -9.81
C ILE A 234 -12.19 14.67 -9.51
N GLY A 235 -13.07 15.06 -10.44
CA GLY A 235 -14.52 15.01 -10.22
C GLY A 235 -15.03 13.59 -10.05
N PHE A 236 -14.92 12.75 -11.09
CA PHE A 236 -15.49 11.40 -11.08
C PHE A 236 -14.67 10.41 -10.27
N HIS A 237 -13.37 10.25 -10.59
CA HIS A 237 -12.54 9.20 -10.00
C HIS A 237 -12.09 9.47 -8.56
N ASN A 238 -12.15 10.69 -8.06
CA ASN A 238 -11.81 11.02 -6.68
C ASN A 238 -13.01 11.49 -5.86
N VAL A 239 -13.64 12.61 -6.21
CA VAL A 239 -14.71 13.20 -5.39
C VAL A 239 -15.98 12.35 -5.44
N SER A 240 -16.49 12.00 -6.63
CA SER A 240 -17.74 11.24 -6.74
C SER A 240 -17.61 9.84 -6.11
N ARG A 241 -16.46 9.17 -6.24
CA ARG A 241 -16.24 7.88 -5.57
C ARG A 241 -16.25 7.97 -4.04
N PHE A 242 -15.89 9.12 -3.49
CA PHE A 242 -15.98 9.33 -2.03
C PHE A 242 -17.39 9.64 -1.58
N THR A 243 -18.15 10.43 -2.35
CA THR A 243 -19.47 10.97 -1.96
C THR A 243 -20.67 10.14 -2.44
N ALA A 244 -20.49 9.31 -3.48
CA ALA A 244 -21.56 8.50 -4.07
C ALA A 244 -21.11 7.03 -4.22
N PRO A 245 -22.02 6.05 -3.96
CA PRO A 245 -21.68 4.65 -4.09
C PRO A 245 -21.69 4.18 -5.54
N LEU A 246 -20.57 3.63 -6.04
CA LEU A 246 -20.55 2.90 -7.32
C LEU A 246 -21.36 1.61 -7.26
N HIS A 247 -21.39 0.97 -6.08
CA HIS A 247 -22.13 -0.26 -5.81
C HIS A 247 -23.00 -0.09 -4.56
N PRO A 248 -24.26 0.32 -4.67
CA PRO A 248 -25.14 0.59 -3.52
C PRO A 248 -25.23 -0.55 -2.51
N VAL A 249 -25.21 -1.82 -2.99
CA VAL A 249 -25.23 -3.02 -2.15
C VAL A 249 -24.03 -3.12 -1.20
N ARG A 250 -22.93 -2.47 -1.51
CA ARG A 250 -21.70 -2.48 -0.69
C ARG A 250 -21.57 -1.26 0.22
N ALA A 251 -22.47 -0.29 0.16
CA ALA A 251 -22.34 1.01 0.84
C ALA A 251 -22.54 0.96 2.36
N HIS A 252 -22.61 -0.22 2.97
CA HIS A 252 -22.78 -0.37 4.42
C HIS A 252 -21.51 -0.02 5.18
N TRP A 253 -21.63 0.71 6.30
CA TRP A 253 -20.49 1.13 7.13
C TRP A 253 -19.67 -0.05 7.68
N TRP A 254 -20.30 -1.18 7.94
CA TRP A 254 -19.68 -2.41 8.45
C TRP A 254 -19.05 -3.30 7.36
N PHE A 255 -19.14 -2.93 6.09
CA PHE A 255 -18.64 -3.73 4.94
C PHE A 255 -17.20 -4.22 5.14
N TYR A 256 -16.34 -3.39 5.72
CA TYR A 256 -14.93 -3.74 5.87
C TYR A 256 -14.62 -4.65 7.07
N LEU A 257 -15.54 -4.82 8.03
CA LEU A 257 -15.31 -5.74 9.16
C LEU A 257 -15.11 -7.19 8.67
N PRO A 258 -16.02 -7.81 7.90
CA PRO A 258 -15.80 -9.13 7.35
C PRO A 258 -14.62 -9.18 6.36
N VAL A 259 -14.36 -8.11 5.59
CA VAL A 259 -13.23 -8.06 4.66
C VAL A 259 -11.90 -8.18 5.41
N VAL A 260 -11.73 -7.48 6.52
CA VAL A 260 -10.51 -7.56 7.35
C VAL A 260 -10.41 -8.93 8.02
N ILE A 261 -11.50 -9.43 8.60
CA ILE A 261 -11.53 -10.73 9.28
C ILE A 261 -11.16 -11.86 8.31
N LEU A 262 -11.80 -11.92 7.15
CA LEU A 262 -11.54 -12.95 6.14
C LEU A 262 -10.20 -12.72 5.43
N GLY A 263 -9.86 -11.46 5.15
CA GLY A 263 -8.62 -11.08 4.48
C GLY A 263 -7.35 -11.50 5.24
N PHE A 264 -7.41 -11.57 6.56
CA PHE A 264 -6.31 -12.04 7.41
C PHE A 264 -6.31 -13.54 7.68
N PHE A 265 -7.21 -14.33 7.08
CA PHE A 265 -7.09 -15.78 7.19
C PHE A 265 -5.71 -16.25 6.64
N PRO A 266 -5.00 -17.21 7.31
CA PRO A 266 -5.40 -18.02 8.46
C PRO A 266 -5.22 -17.35 9.84
N TRP A 267 -4.74 -16.10 9.91
CA TRP A 267 -4.39 -15.39 11.15
C TRP A 267 -5.58 -14.75 11.88
N THR A 268 -6.78 -14.93 11.36
CA THR A 268 -8.02 -14.32 11.89
C THR A 268 -8.22 -14.59 13.38
N GLY A 269 -7.95 -15.82 13.83
CA GLY A 269 -8.09 -16.19 15.25
C GLY A 269 -7.16 -15.40 16.17
N LEU A 270 -5.96 -15.05 15.68
CA LEU A 270 -4.98 -14.28 16.44
C LEU A 270 -5.19 -12.76 16.31
N LEU A 271 -5.87 -12.31 15.26
CA LEU A 271 -6.06 -10.88 14.96
C LEU A 271 -6.68 -10.14 16.14
N ILE A 272 -7.84 -10.62 16.62
CA ILE A 272 -8.58 -9.97 17.72
C ILE A 272 -7.77 -9.97 19.01
N GLN A 273 -7.14 -11.11 19.33
CA GLN A 273 -6.30 -11.22 20.52
C GLN A 273 -5.09 -10.29 20.45
N SER A 274 -4.41 -10.23 19.30
CA SER A 274 -3.21 -9.40 19.11
C SER A 274 -3.54 -7.92 19.22
N VAL A 275 -4.62 -7.46 18.58
CA VAL A 275 -5.11 -6.08 18.69
C VAL A 275 -5.44 -5.75 20.14
N LYS A 276 -6.18 -6.62 20.85
CA LYS A 276 -6.52 -6.43 22.27
C LYS A 276 -5.26 -6.35 23.16
N ASN A 277 -4.29 -7.21 22.93
CA ASN A 277 -3.04 -7.21 23.70
C ASN A 277 -2.21 -5.95 23.42
N ALA A 278 -2.13 -5.49 22.16
CA ALA A 278 -1.45 -4.26 21.80
C ALA A 278 -2.10 -3.00 22.43
N PHE A 279 -3.43 -2.96 22.55
CA PHE A 279 -4.12 -1.86 23.28
C PHE A 279 -3.89 -1.91 24.79
N ARG A 280 -3.70 -3.09 25.37
CA ARG A 280 -3.41 -3.24 26.80
C ARG A 280 -1.98 -2.91 27.17
N HIS A 281 -1.07 -2.95 26.19
CA HIS A 281 0.33 -2.59 26.39
C HIS A 281 0.49 -1.07 26.32
N SER A 282 0.36 -0.38 27.46
CA SER A 282 0.17 1.08 27.54
C SER A 282 1.38 1.84 28.07
N PHE A 283 2.52 1.19 28.36
CA PHE A 283 3.68 1.85 28.96
C PHE A 283 4.97 1.59 28.18
N GLY A 284 5.87 2.59 28.18
CA GLY A 284 7.20 2.51 27.60
C GLY A 284 7.28 2.85 26.10
N GLU A 285 8.46 2.71 25.54
CA GLU A 285 8.75 3.00 24.13
C GLU A 285 8.01 2.06 23.19
N GLU A 286 7.92 0.78 23.55
CA GLU A 286 7.21 -0.23 22.79
C GLU A 286 5.71 0.10 22.64
N ALA A 287 5.09 0.67 23.69
CA ALA A 287 3.71 1.12 23.64
C ALA A 287 3.50 2.26 22.63
N GLN A 288 4.45 3.20 22.55
CA GLN A 288 4.40 4.27 21.55
C GLN A 288 4.54 3.72 20.13
N GLN A 289 5.44 2.76 19.94
CA GLN A 289 5.60 2.09 18.65
C GLN A 289 4.32 1.32 18.25
N LEU A 290 3.71 0.59 19.17
CA LEU A 290 2.44 -0.10 18.94
C LEU A 290 1.30 0.89 18.62
N ALA A 291 1.26 2.04 19.30
CA ALA A 291 0.29 3.09 19.03
C ALA A 291 0.34 3.57 17.57
N PHE A 292 1.54 3.62 16.96
CA PHE A 292 1.67 3.95 15.55
C PHE A 292 0.92 2.97 14.64
N PHE A 293 1.09 1.68 14.85
CA PHE A 293 0.39 0.65 14.09
C PHE A 293 -1.11 0.62 14.39
N GLN A 294 -1.51 0.89 15.64
CA GLN A 294 -2.92 1.01 16.00
C GLN A 294 -3.59 2.18 15.29
N VAL A 295 -2.97 3.35 15.28
CA VAL A 295 -3.49 4.51 14.57
C VAL A 295 -3.53 4.24 13.05
N TRP A 296 -2.53 3.58 12.49
CA TRP A 296 -2.48 3.28 11.06
C TRP A 296 -3.69 2.45 10.60
N TRP A 297 -3.91 1.27 11.19
CA TRP A 297 -5.02 0.43 10.73
C TRP A 297 -6.40 1.04 11.04
N ILE A 298 -6.54 1.73 12.18
CA ILE A 298 -7.79 2.40 12.56
C ILE A 298 -8.11 3.53 11.58
N PHE A 299 -7.12 4.36 11.24
CA PHE A 299 -7.30 5.45 10.28
C PHE A 299 -7.77 4.93 8.92
N VAL A 300 -7.09 3.91 8.38
CA VAL A 300 -7.46 3.30 7.09
C VAL A 300 -8.89 2.74 7.14
N LEU A 301 -9.21 1.99 8.20
CA LEU A 301 -10.53 1.38 8.36
C LEU A 301 -11.63 2.44 8.46
N ILE A 302 -11.45 3.47 9.30
CA ILE A 302 -12.45 4.53 9.49
C ILE A 302 -12.62 5.33 8.20
N PHE A 303 -11.53 5.76 7.58
CA PHE A 303 -11.58 6.57 6.36
C PHE A 303 -12.41 5.89 5.25
N PHE A 304 -12.11 4.63 4.95
CA PHE A 304 -12.86 3.91 3.93
C PHE A 304 -14.26 3.47 4.38
N SER A 305 -14.50 3.32 5.67
CA SER A 305 -15.86 3.05 6.17
C SER A 305 -16.78 4.25 5.99
N ILE A 306 -16.26 5.46 6.02
CA ILE A 306 -17.01 6.70 5.75
C ILE A 306 -17.22 6.88 4.24
N ALA A 307 -16.24 6.54 3.39
CA ALA A 307 -16.36 6.64 1.94
C ALA A 307 -17.54 5.80 1.42
N GLN A 308 -18.30 6.33 0.46
CA GLN A 308 -19.49 5.67 -0.08
C GLN A 308 -19.11 4.51 -1.03
N THR A 309 -18.13 4.70 -1.89
CA THR A 309 -17.62 3.62 -2.74
C THR A 309 -16.68 2.72 -1.96
N LYS A 310 -16.99 1.43 -1.94
CA LYS A 310 -16.24 0.42 -1.19
C LYS A 310 -15.65 -0.64 -2.12
N GLN A 311 -14.36 -0.90 -1.95
CA GLN A 311 -13.64 -1.98 -2.64
C GLN A 311 -12.84 -2.80 -1.63
N VAL A 312 -12.79 -4.11 -1.82
CA VAL A 312 -12.05 -5.03 -0.93
C VAL A 312 -10.57 -4.67 -0.87
N SER A 313 -10.00 -4.25 -2.01
CA SER A 313 -8.59 -3.85 -2.15
C SER A 313 -8.16 -2.69 -1.25
N TYR A 314 -9.09 -1.83 -0.83
CA TYR A 314 -8.75 -0.70 0.05
C TYR A 314 -8.21 -1.15 1.41
N MET A 315 -8.62 -2.32 1.88
CA MET A 315 -8.10 -2.90 3.13
C MET A 315 -6.69 -3.48 3.01
N LEU A 316 -6.12 -3.50 1.80
CA LEU A 316 -4.72 -3.85 1.63
C LEU A 316 -3.78 -2.88 2.39
N LEU A 317 -4.16 -1.60 2.45
CA LEU A 317 -3.33 -0.54 3.06
C LEU A 317 -3.16 -0.64 4.58
N LEU A 318 -3.99 -1.43 5.27
CA LEU A 318 -3.82 -1.69 6.72
C LEU A 318 -2.99 -2.94 7.02
N THR A 319 -2.64 -3.74 5.99
CA THR A 319 -1.97 -5.03 6.20
C THR A 319 -0.62 -4.93 6.88
N PRO A 320 0.27 -3.96 6.60
CA PRO A 320 1.54 -3.84 7.31
C PRO A 320 1.35 -3.60 8.81
N ALA A 321 0.36 -2.80 9.18
CA ALA A 321 0.08 -2.46 10.56
C ALA A 321 -0.44 -3.67 11.35
N LEU A 322 -1.47 -4.34 10.85
CA LEU A 322 -2.05 -5.51 11.53
C LEU A 322 -1.09 -6.70 11.53
N ALA A 323 -0.35 -6.92 10.44
CA ALA A 323 0.67 -7.97 10.39
C ALA A 323 1.77 -7.74 11.42
N THR A 324 2.20 -6.49 11.64
CA THR A 324 3.17 -6.14 12.68
C THR A 324 2.62 -6.40 14.08
N ILE A 325 1.37 -6.03 14.36
CA ILE A 325 0.72 -6.27 15.64
C ILE A 325 0.57 -7.78 15.93
N ILE A 326 0.18 -8.56 14.92
CA ILE A 326 0.06 -10.02 15.06
C ILE A 326 1.44 -10.65 15.26
N GLY A 327 2.44 -10.23 14.45
CA GLY A 327 3.81 -10.71 14.57
C GLY A 327 4.45 -10.41 15.93
N TRP A 328 4.20 -9.21 16.46
CA TRP A 328 4.60 -8.83 17.81
C TRP A 328 3.98 -9.72 18.89
N ASN A 329 2.69 -9.98 18.79
CA ASN A 329 2.00 -10.86 19.74
C ASN A 329 2.48 -12.31 19.64
N LEU A 330 2.67 -12.83 18.41
CA LEU A 330 3.21 -14.19 18.19
C LEU A 330 4.61 -14.37 18.76
N ALA A 331 5.50 -13.41 18.54
CA ALA A 331 6.86 -13.46 19.08
C ALA A 331 6.86 -13.60 20.60
N ARG A 332 5.96 -12.89 21.28
CA ARG A 332 5.81 -12.94 22.76
C ARG A 332 5.10 -14.19 23.29
N MET A 333 4.29 -14.84 22.46
CA MET A 333 3.64 -16.10 22.84
C MET A 333 4.57 -17.31 22.73
N LEU A 334 5.63 -17.17 21.93
CA LEU A 334 6.59 -18.25 21.66
C LEU A 334 7.90 -18.09 22.46
N ASP A 335 8.02 -17.01 23.25
CA ASP A 335 9.05 -16.83 24.27
C ASP A 335 8.63 -17.50 25.58
#